data_29aa05bbf9f7f67939c8ae15f4e35b49
#
_entry.id   29aa05bbf9f7f67939c8ae15f4e35b49
#
_cell.length_a   1.000
_cell.length_b   1.000
_cell.length_c   1.000
_cell.angle_alpha   90.00
_cell.angle_beta   90.00
_cell.angle_gamma   90.00
#
_symmetry.space_group_name_H-M   'P 1'
#
loop_
_entity.id
_entity.type
_entity.pdbx_description
1 polymer ?
#
loop_
_entity_poly.entity_id
_entity_poly.type
_entity_poly.pdbx_seq_one_letter_code
_entity_poly.pdbx_strand_id
1 'polypeptide(L)'
;MANAAAIAEAAGAVSVMALERVPADIRKMGGVARTSHPDMIKGIIECTSIPVMAKSRIGHEAESQVLQALGVDMVDESEVLTPADPYFHINKNAHDIPFVCGATGLGEAVRRIYEGAAMIRTKGEAGTGNVVAAVTHARLIDQEIRQIQTL
;
A
#
# COMPACT_ATOMS: atom_id res chain seq x y z
N MET A 1 16.58 -8.40 4.85
CA MET A 1 15.27 -7.68 4.93
C MET A 1 14.87 -7.42 6.37
N ALA A 2 14.74 -8.43 7.24
CA ALA A 2 14.46 -8.24 8.66
C ALA A 2 15.39 -7.22 9.34
N ASN A 3 16.68 -7.29 9.05
CA ASN A 3 17.67 -6.33 9.57
C ASN A 3 17.39 -4.87 9.15
N ALA A 4 16.86 -4.66 7.93
CA ALA A 4 16.50 -3.31 7.48
C ALA A 4 15.28 -2.74 8.21
N ALA A 5 14.31 -3.60 8.57
CA ALA A 5 13.14 -3.20 9.33
C ALA A 5 13.50 -2.80 10.77
N ALA A 6 14.37 -3.56 11.44
CA ALA A 6 14.89 -3.21 12.76
C ALA A 6 15.70 -1.90 12.76
N ILE A 7 16.51 -1.65 11.71
CA ILE A 7 17.22 -0.37 11.53
C ILE A 7 16.24 0.79 11.35
N ALA A 8 15.18 0.60 10.56
CA ALA A 8 14.15 1.62 10.34
C ALA A 8 13.42 1.97 11.66
N GLU A 9 13.05 0.96 12.45
CA GLU A 9 12.45 1.16 13.77
C GLU A 9 13.39 1.92 14.70
N ALA A 10 14.66 1.51 14.80
CA ALA A 10 15.68 2.20 15.60
C ALA A 10 15.91 3.65 15.15
N ALA A 11 15.70 3.95 13.87
CA ALA A 11 15.78 5.31 13.32
C ALA A 11 14.49 6.14 13.55
N GLY A 12 13.46 5.59 14.21
CA GLY A 12 12.22 6.28 14.55
C GLY A 12 11.07 6.10 13.57
N ALA A 13 11.12 5.09 12.71
CA ALA A 13 9.98 4.73 11.88
C ALA A 13 8.79 4.31 12.76
N VAL A 14 7.58 4.75 12.40
CA VAL A 14 6.35 4.42 13.13
C VAL A 14 5.63 3.19 12.56
N SER A 15 6.01 2.76 11.38
CA SER A 15 5.59 1.52 10.73
C SER A 15 6.57 1.15 9.61
N VAL A 16 6.53 -0.10 9.16
CA VAL A 16 7.35 -0.58 8.05
C VAL A 16 6.51 -1.28 6.99
N MET A 17 6.98 -1.23 5.74
CA MET A 17 6.39 -1.95 4.62
C MET A 17 7.23 -3.20 4.33
N ALA A 18 6.61 -4.37 4.45
CA ALA A 18 7.22 -5.62 4.03
C ALA A 18 7.20 -5.73 2.50
N LEU A 19 8.32 -5.50 1.85
CA LEU A 19 8.45 -5.48 0.40
C LEU A 19 9.82 -6.04 -0.01
N GLU A 20 9.82 -7.04 -0.92
CA GLU A 20 11.07 -7.64 -1.42
C GLU A 20 11.85 -6.70 -2.33
N ARG A 21 11.13 -5.89 -3.11
CA ARG A 21 11.70 -4.95 -4.08
C ARG A 21 10.96 -3.64 -4.00
N VAL A 22 11.70 -2.55 -4.04
CA VAL A 22 11.08 -1.23 -4.14
C VAL A 22 10.40 -1.04 -5.52
N PRO A 23 9.34 -0.24 -5.62
CA PRO A 23 8.59 -0.08 -6.87
C PRO A 23 9.45 0.29 -8.08
N ALA A 24 10.51 1.08 -7.89
CA ALA A 24 11.45 1.42 -8.96
C ALA A 24 12.17 0.19 -9.54
N ASP A 25 12.56 -0.76 -8.70
CA ASP A 25 13.20 -2.00 -9.14
C ASP A 25 12.21 -2.93 -9.84
N ILE A 26 10.96 -3.00 -9.35
CA ILE A 26 9.89 -3.75 -10.01
C ILE A 26 9.71 -3.24 -11.45
N ARG A 27 9.66 -1.92 -11.66
CA ARG A 27 9.54 -1.31 -12.99
C ARG A 27 10.73 -1.64 -13.89
N LYS A 28 11.96 -1.57 -13.38
CA LYS A 28 13.18 -1.92 -14.14
C LYS A 28 13.20 -3.38 -14.59
N MET A 29 12.57 -4.27 -13.82
CA MET A 29 12.54 -5.72 -14.08
C MET A 29 11.30 -6.16 -14.88
N GLY A 30 10.63 -5.24 -15.59
CA GLY A 30 9.49 -5.53 -16.46
C GLY A 30 8.11 -5.30 -15.83
N GLY A 31 8.05 -4.75 -14.61
CA GLY A 31 6.79 -4.38 -13.95
C GLY A 31 5.94 -5.55 -13.46
N VAL A 32 6.50 -6.77 -13.40
CA VAL A 32 5.77 -7.96 -12.94
C VAL A 32 6.17 -8.28 -11.49
N ALA A 33 5.21 -8.20 -10.59
CA ALA A 33 5.39 -8.54 -9.18
C ALA A 33 4.08 -9.06 -8.57
N ARG A 34 4.20 -9.81 -7.49
CA ARG A 34 3.12 -10.31 -6.63
C ARG A 34 3.43 -9.96 -5.17
N THR A 35 2.57 -10.36 -4.24
CA THR A 35 2.85 -10.23 -2.81
C THR A 35 4.20 -10.85 -2.44
N SER A 36 4.85 -10.30 -1.45
CA SER A 36 6.14 -10.80 -0.94
C SER A 36 6.01 -12.17 -0.30
N HIS A 37 7.11 -12.91 -0.26
CA HIS A 37 7.10 -14.28 0.29
C HIS A 37 6.68 -14.28 1.78
N PRO A 38 5.80 -15.19 2.20
CA PRO A 38 5.31 -15.27 3.59
C PRO A 38 6.41 -15.34 4.64
N ASP A 39 7.48 -16.11 4.41
CA ASP A 39 8.57 -16.26 5.39
C ASP A 39 9.35 -14.94 5.58
N MET A 40 9.49 -14.14 4.50
CA MET A 40 10.10 -12.81 4.62
C MET A 40 9.22 -11.88 5.47
N ILE A 41 7.91 -11.90 5.25
CA ILE A 41 6.95 -11.08 6.02
C ILE A 41 6.99 -11.49 7.49
N LYS A 42 6.95 -12.79 7.80
CA LYS A 42 7.09 -13.30 9.17
C LYS A 42 8.38 -12.83 9.84
N GLY A 43 9.50 -12.95 9.15
CA GLY A 43 10.80 -12.50 9.67
C GLY A 43 10.85 -11.00 9.96
N ILE A 44 10.08 -10.18 9.25
CA ILE A 44 9.93 -8.74 9.55
C ILE A 44 9.05 -8.54 10.79
N ILE A 45 7.90 -9.22 10.87
CA ILE A 45 7.00 -9.15 12.04
C ILE A 45 7.75 -9.56 13.32
N GLU A 46 8.56 -10.61 13.25
CA GLU A 46 9.30 -11.13 14.41
C GLU A 46 10.43 -10.20 14.88
N CYS A 47 10.98 -9.36 14.02
CA CYS A 47 12.13 -8.50 14.32
C CYS A 47 11.77 -7.05 14.63
N THR A 48 10.50 -6.65 14.59
CA THR A 48 10.03 -5.27 14.86
C THR A 48 8.87 -5.28 15.85
N SER A 49 8.75 -4.20 16.62
CA SER A 49 7.62 -3.96 17.51
C SER A 49 6.60 -2.96 16.96
N ILE A 50 6.93 -2.31 15.84
CA ILE A 50 6.07 -1.34 15.14
C ILE A 50 5.20 -2.04 14.09
N PRO A 51 4.05 -1.45 13.70
CA PRO A 51 3.14 -2.03 12.72
C PRO A 51 3.81 -2.38 11.39
N VAL A 52 3.46 -3.56 10.87
CA VAL A 52 3.95 -4.08 9.59
C VAL A 52 2.82 -4.06 8.57
N MET A 53 3.05 -3.41 7.46
CA MET A 53 2.16 -3.40 6.30
C MET A 53 2.75 -4.28 5.19
N ALA A 54 1.89 -4.99 4.45
CA ALA A 54 2.31 -5.74 3.26
C ALA A 54 1.41 -5.43 2.07
N LYS A 55 1.92 -5.68 0.86
CA LYS A 55 1.21 -5.36 -0.38
C LYS A 55 0.53 -6.60 -0.96
N SER A 56 -0.75 -6.45 -1.34
CA SER A 56 -1.47 -7.37 -2.21
C SER A 56 -1.66 -6.78 -3.60
N ARG A 57 -1.81 -7.64 -4.60
CA ARG A 57 -2.20 -7.20 -5.95
C ARG A 57 -3.64 -6.70 -5.96
N ILE A 58 -3.92 -5.72 -6.81
CA ILE A 58 -5.29 -5.23 -7.02
C ILE A 58 -6.20 -6.41 -7.44
N GLY A 59 -7.32 -6.58 -6.75
CA GLY A 59 -8.34 -7.61 -7.03
C GLY A 59 -7.95 -9.04 -6.62
N HIS A 60 -6.84 -9.25 -5.89
CA HIS A 60 -6.40 -10.58 -5.51
C HIS A 60 -6.77 -10.92 -4.07
N GLU A 61 -8.01 -11.40 -3.88
CA GLU A 61 -8.57 -11.77 -2.56
C GLU A 61 -7.68 -12.76 -1.79
N ALA A 62 -7.16 -13.79 -2.45
CA ALA A 62 -6.36 -14.81 -1.78
C ALA A 62 -5.05 -14.26 -1.20
N GLU A 63 -4.40 -13.27 -1.86
CA GLU A 63 -3.21 -12.63 -1.29
C GLU A 63 -3.55 -11.87 0.00
N SER A 64 -4.65 -11.12 0.03
CA SER A 64 -5.05 -10.38 1.23
C SER A 64 -5.45 -11.31 2.39
N GLN A 65 -6.11 -12.43 2.10
CA GLN A 65 -6.42 -13.46 3.10
C GLN A 65 -5.15 -14.07 3.70
N VAL A 66 -4.16 -14.38 2.88
CA VAL A 66 -2.85 -14.87 3.34
C VAL A 66 -2.15 -13.83 4.21
N LEU A 67 -2.12 -12.56 3.80
CA LEU A 67 -1.51 -11.48 4.56
C LEU A 67 -2.20 -11.29 5.93
N GLN A 68 -3.53 -11.31 5.97
CA GLN A 68 -4.29 -11.27 7.22
C GLN A 68 -3.93 -12.46 8.13
N ALA A 69 -3.88 -13.68 7.58
CA ALA A 69 -3.52 -14.89 8.33
C ALA A 69 -2.07 -14.88 8.84
N LEU A 70 -1.16 -14.18 8.16
CA LEU A 70 0.22 -13.99 8.61
C LEU A 70 0.33 -13.01 9.79
N GLY A 71 -0.71 -12.21 10.04
CA GLY A 71 -0.75 -11.25 11.14
C GLY A 71 -0.11 -9.91 10.82
N VAL A 72 -0.10 -9.46 9.55
CA VAL A 72 0.26 -8.07 9.24
C VAL A 72 -0.80 -7.12 9.79
N ASP A 73 -0.39 -5.90 10.13
CA ASP A 73 -1.30 -4.91 10.74
C ASP A 73 -2.16 -4.17 9.72
N MET A 74 -1.69 -4.07 8.48
CA MET A 74 -2.40 -3.43 7.36
C MET A 74 -2.05 -4.09 6.03
N VAL A 75 -2.99 -4.07 5.09
CA VAL A 75 -2.76 -4.50 3.70
C VAL A 75 -2.84 -3.28 2.77
N ASP A 76 -1.81 -3.09 1.94
CA ASP A 76 -1.83 -2.12 0.84
C ASP A 76 -2.22 -2.84 -0.45
N GLU A 77 -3.45 -2.64 -0.91
CA GLU A 77 -3.87 -3.07 -2.26
C GLU A 77 -3.22 -2.15 -3.28
N SER A 78 -2.18 -2.64 -3.95
CA SER A 78 -1.17 -1.77 -4.54
C SER A 78 -1.07 -1.87 -6.05
N GLU A 79 -1.11 -0.70 -6.70
CA GLU A 79 -0.87 -0.49 -8.12
C GLU A 79 0.57 -0.79 -8.56
N VAL A 80 1.52 -0.90 -7.63
CA VAL A 80 2.92 -1.20 -7.97
C VAL A 80 3.17 -2.69 -8.20
N LEU A 81 2.23 -3.54 -7.79
CA LEU A 81 2.22 -4.95 -8.14
C LEU A 81 1.39 -5.17 -9.41
N THR A 82 1.60 -6.28 -10.08
CA THR A 82 0.78 -6.66 -11.25
C THR A 82 -0.67 -6.90 -10.80
N PRO A 83 -1.69 -6.20 -11.35
CA PRO A 83 -3.08 -6.45 -10.98
C PRO A 83 -3.48 -7.89 -11.29
N ALA A 84 -4.24 -8.53 -10.41
CA ALA A 84 -4.94 -9.78 -10.72
C ALA A 84 -6.23 -9.49 -11.49
N ASP A 85 -6.92 -8.40 -11.13
CA ASP A 85 -8.08 -7.89 -11.84
C ASP A 85 -7.94 -6.36 -11.97
N PRO A 86 -7.86 -5.79 -13.20
CA PRO A 86 -7.71 -4.36 -13.39
C PRO A 86 -9.00 -3.55 -13.13
N TYR A 87 -10.16 -4.21 -13.06
CA TYR A 87 -11.47 -3.57 -12.95
C TYR A 87 -12.06 -3.65 -11.55
N PHE A 88 -11.84 -4.78 -10.85
CA PHE A 88 -12.45 -5.05 -9.56
C PHE A 88 -11.39 -5.09 -8.46
N HIS A 89 -11.54 -4.21 -7.49
CA HIS A 89 -10.73 -4.20 -6.29
C HIS A 89 -11.20 -5.25 -5.28
N ILE A 90 -10.32 -5.59 -4.35
CA ILE A 90 -10.64 -6.47 -3.21
C ILE A 90 -11.83 -5.91 -2.45
N ASN A 91 -12.77 -6.79 -2.07
CA ASN A 91 -13.84 -6.44 -1.15
C ASN A 91 -13.31 -6.29 0.28
N LYS A 92 -12.88 -5.10 0.64
CA LYS A 92 -12.21 -4.81 1.91
C LYS A 92 -13.13 -5.01 3.12
N ASN A 93 -14.46 -4.88 2.92
CA ASN A 93 -15.44 -5.11 3.97
C ASN A 93 -15.58 -6.60 4.36
N ALA A 94 -14.99 -7.52 3.60
CA ALA A 94 -14.95 -8.95 3.91
C ALA A 94 -13.72 -9.36 4.75
N HIS A 95 -12.90 -8.40 5.15
CA HIS A 95 -11.67 -8.61 5.92
C HIS A 95 -11.71 -7.89 7.26
N ASP A 96 -11.05 -8.46 8.27
CA ASP A 96 -10.93 -7.87 9.61
C ASP A 96 -9.71 -6.95 9.76
N ILE A 97 -8.92 -6.79 8.68
CA ILE A 97 -7.69 -6.00 8.64
C ILE A 97 -7.92 -4.70 7.86
N PRO A 98 -7.36 -3.55 8.30
CA PRO A 98 -7.48 -2.30 7.56
C PRO A 98 -6.69 -2.33 6.25
N PHE A 99 -7.27 -1.73 5.21
CA PHE A 99 -6.65 -1.58 3.89
C PHE A 99 -6.19 -0.15 3.64
N VAL A 100 -5.05 -0.04 2.98
CA VAL A 100 -4.51 1.19 2.41
C VAL A 100 -4.60 1.12 0.90
N CYS A 101 -5.02 2.20 0.26
CA CYS A 101 -5.08 2.31 -1.20
C CYS A 101 -4.46 3.60 -1.71
N GLY A 102 -3.88 3.56 -2.91
CA GLY A 102 -3.38 4.73 -3.58
C GLY A 102 -4.48 5.49 -4.33
N ALA A 103 -4.36 6.81 -4.38
CA ALA A 103 -5.18 7.67 -5.22
C ALA A 103 -4.37 8.80 -5.87
N THR A 104 -4.81 9.25 -7.03
CA THR A 104 -4.25 10.40 -7.74
C THR A 104 -5.11 11.65 -7.62
N GLY A 105 -6.39 11.50 -7.27
CA GLY A 105 -7.39 12.55 -7.09
C GLY A 105 -8.52 12.10 -6.18
N LEU A 106 -9.41 13.01 -5.82
CA LEU A 106 -10.48 12.78 -4.84
C LEU A 106 -11.49 11.73 -5.31
N GLY A 107 -11.85 11.71 -6.59
CA GLY A 107 -12.80 10.74 -7.12
C GLY A 107 -12.32 9.29 -6.96
N GLU A 108 -11.02 9.05 -7.16
CA GLU A 108 -10.42 7.74 -6.91
C GLU A 108 -10.37 7.43 -5.41
N ALA A 109 -9.99 8.39 -4.59
CA ALA A 109 -9.95 8.24 -3.13
C ALA A 109 -11.32 7.85 -2.56
N VAL A 110 -12.39 8.53 -2.99
CA VAL A 110 -13.77 8.25 -2.56
C VAL A 110 -14.21 6.83 -2.97
N ARG A 111 -13.86 6.39 -4.18
CA ARG A 111 -14.16 5.00 -4.60
C ARG A 111 -13.46 3.98 -3.71
N ARG A 112 -12.19 4.19 -3.37
CA ARG A 112 -11.45 3.29 -2.46
C ARG A 112 -12.04 3.27 -1.05
N ILE A 113 -12.45 4.43 -0.53
CA ILE A 113 -13.12 4.53 0.77
C ILE A 113 -14.48 3.79 0.73
N TYR A 114 -15.24 3.96 -0.34
CA TYR A 114 -16.50 3.23 -0.52
C TYR A 114 -16.32 1.71 -0.52
N GLU A 115 -15.22 1.23 -1.06
CA GLU A 115 -14.84 -0.20 -1.06
C GLU A 115 -14.33 -0.70 0.31
N GLY A 116 -14.21 0.19 1.30
CA GLY A 116 -13.77 -0.14 2.66
C GLY A 116 -12.30 0.18 2.96
N ALA A 117 -11.62 0.99 2.15
CA ALA A 117 -10.27 1.45 2.49
C ALA A 117 -10.29 2.33 3.74
N ALA A 118 -9.43 2.01 4.71
CA ALA A 118 -9.28 2.74 5.96
C ALA A 118 -8.30 3.92 5.83
N MET A 119 -7.39 3.88 4.86
CA MET A 119 -6.39 4.93 4.61
C MET A 119 -6.18 5.12 3.12
N ILE A 120 -6.00 6.38 2.73
CA ILE A 120 -5.62 6.76 1.37
C ILE A 120 -4.21 7.34 1.39
N ARG A 121 -3.38 6.88 0.47
CA ARG A 121 -2.08 7.48 0.16
C ARG A 121 -2.06 8.06 -1.25
N THR A 122 -1.16 8.96 -1.52
CA THR A 122 -0.89 9.36 -2.91
C THR A 122 -0.25 8.19 -3.67
N LYS A 123 -0.57 8.02 -4.95
CA LYS A 123 0.15 7.06 -5.79
C LYS A 123 1.59 7.51 -6.02
N GLY A 124 1.79 8.78 -6.33
CA GLY A 124 3.10 9.35 -6.56
C GLY A 124 3.89 8.57 -7.62
N GLU A 125 5.21 8.61 -7.49
CA GLU A 125 6.14 7.78 -8.25
C GLU A 125 7.06 7.05 -7.26
N ALA A 126 6.50 6.07 -6.58
CA ALA A 126 7.13 5.39 -5.45
C ALA A 126 8.46 4.71 -5.85
N GLY A 127 9.40 4.69 -4.90
CA GLY A 127 10.73 4.07 -5.07
C GLY A 127 11.72 4.91 -5.86
N THR A 128 11.39 6.18 -6.18
CA THR A 128 12.32 7.17 -6.74
C THR A 128 12.57 8.28 -5.74
N GLY A 129 13.63 9.08 -5.91
CA GLY A 129 13.83 10.30 -5.13
C GLY A 129 12.94 11.47 -5.58
N ASN A 130 12.17 11.31 -6.65
CA ASN A 130 11.32 12.35 -7.20
C ASN A 130 9.94 12.35 -6.51
N VAL A 131 9.66 13.37 -5.72
CA VAL A 131 8.39 13.53 -4.99
C VAL A 131 7.35 14.40 -5.72
N VAL A 132 7.65 14.88 -6.92
CA VAL A 132 6.77 15.82 -7.66
C VAL A 132 5.38 15.24 -7.87
N ALA A 133 5.28 13.99 -8.32
CA ALA A 133 3.99 13.33 -8.54
C ALA A 133 3.19 13.20 -7.23
N ALA A 134 3.83 12.83 -6.12
CA ALA A 134 3.17 12.71 -4.83
C ALA A 134 2.62 14.06 -4.34
N VAL A 135 3.40 15.14 -4.47
CA VAL A 135 2.96 16.50 -4.13
C VAL A 135 1.80 16.95 -5.02
N THR A 136 1.86 16.66 -6.32
CA THR A 136 0.79 16.97 -7.26
C THR A 136 -0.51 16.29 -6.88
N HIS A 137 -0.48 14.98 -6.58
CA HIS A 137 -1.67 14.23 -6.17
C HIS A 137 -2.24 14.73 -4.85
N ALA A 138 -1.38 15.02 -3.85
CA ALA A 138 -1.83 15.55 -2.57
C ALA A 138 -2.52 16.90 -2.73
N ARG A 139 -1.93 17.81 -3.52
CA ARG A 139 -2.51 19.14 -3.78
C ARG A 139 -3.82 19.06 -4.57
N LEU A 140 -3.90 18.16 -5.55
CA LEU A 140 -5.12 17.96 -6.31
C LEU A 140 -6.26 17.49 -5.40
N ILE A 141 -6.03 16.50 -4.56
CA ILE A 141 -7.04 16.00 -3.60
C ILE A 141 -7.49 17.13 -2.66
N ASP A 142 -6.57 17.90 -2.09
CA ASP A 142 -6.89 19.02 -1.20
C ASP A 142 -7.71 20.10 -1.92
N GLN A 143 -7.34 20.44 -3.15
CA GLN A 143 -8.08 21.40 -3.98
C GLN A 143 -9.50 20.92 -4.27
N GLU A 144 -9.68 19.65 -4.67
CA GLU A 144 -10.98 19.06 -4.96
C GLU A 144 -11.88 18.99 -3.71
N ILE A 145 -11.30 18.70 -2.53
CA ILE A 145 -12.02 18.77 -1.25
C ILE A 145 -12.53 20.19 -0.98
N ARG A 146 -11.66 21.21 -1.14
CA ARG A 146 -12.05 22.61 -0.93
C ARG A 146 -13.14 23.05 -1.91
N GLN A 147 -13.11 22.61 -3.16
CA GLN A 147 -14.16 22.91 -4.13
C GLN A 147 -15.52 22.40 -3.67
N ILE A 148 -15.57 21.16 -3.15
CA ILE A 148 -16.84 20.61 -2.62
C ILE A 148 -17.33 21.37 -1.40
N GLN A 149 -16.44 21.82 -0.52
CA GLN A 149 -16.79 22.59 0.68
C GLN A 149 -17.36 23.97 0.38
N THR A 150 -17.20 24.47 -0.84
CA THR A 150 -17.70 25.79 -1.28
C THR A 150 -19.02 25.73 -2.05
N LEU A 151 -19.55 24.52 -2.29
CA LEU A 151 -20.86 24.29 -2.89
C LEU A 151 -21.99 24.32 -1.86
#